data_c8da9ad950c259694e759eacf89f1094
#
_entry.id   c8da9ad950c259694e759eacf89f1094
#
_cell.length_a   1.000
_cell.length_b   1.000
_cell.length_c   1.000
_cell.angle_alpha   90.00
_cell.angle_beta   90.00
_cell.angle_gamma   90.00
#
_symmetry.space_group_name_H-M   'P 1'
#
loop_
_entity.id
_entity.type
_entity.pdbx_description
1 polymer ?
#
loop_
_entity_poly.entity_id
_entity_poly.type
_entity_poly.pdbx_seq_one_letter_code
_entity_poly.pdbx_strand_id
1 'polypeptide(L)'
;GLRINSAADDAAGLQIATRLNAQSRGMGVAMRNTSDAVSLLQTAEGAFNEMTDIVQRMKDLATQGANGTNSGADVISLQAEYDELGKELNNIIKNTRYAGESLFSDGTAVDGSAGKFAADVTFQIGASESETMAFSGGTQLGNVGAALVAASKSYEDGSVGEEIADSADPATATNANAGATITLLETALNEIGSMRAQFGANINRLNHTANNLANMKDNTEMAKGRIMDADFAKESANMTKNSMLMQSGISMLKQAGQMPSMVMGLLG
;
A
#
# COMPACT_ATOMS: atom_id res chain seq x y z
N GLY A 1 4.45 -27.49 24.68
CA GLY A 1 3.82 -26.92 25.86
C GLY A 1 4.50 -25.63 26.30
N LEU A 2 3.83 -24.85 27.16
CA LEU A 2 4.37 -23.60 27.68
C LEU A 2 5.16 -23.88 28.96
N ARG A 3 6.34 -23.26 29.11
CA ARG A 3 7.12 -23.26 30.35
C ARG A 3 6.57 -22.23 31.35
N ILE A 4 6.09 -21.08 30.84
CA ILE A 4 5.48 -20.02 31.63
C ILE A 4 4.00 -19.97 31.24
N ASN A 5 3.13 -20.34 32.20
CA ASN A 5 1.67 -20.36 32.02
C ASN A 5 0.97 -19.28 32.87
N SER A 6 1.59 -18.87 33.94
CA SER A 6 1.07 -17.87 34.87
C SER A 6 2.17 -16.94 35.39
N ALA A 7 1.77 -15.79 35.96
CA ALA A 7 2.72 -14.87 36.60
C ALA A 7 3.44 -15.48 37.80
N ALA A 8 2.91 -16.57 38.37
CA ALA A 8 3.54 -17.30 39.47
C ALA A 8 4.74 -18.13 39.01
N ASP A 9 4.79 -18.53 37.73
CA ASP A 9 5.90 -19.34 37.21
C ASP A 9 7.15 -18.47 36.93
N ASP A 10 6.96 -17.32 36.30
CA ASP A 10 8.01 -16.31 36.03
C ASP A 10 7.35 -14.98 35.65
N ALA A 11 7.26 -14.06 36.61
CA ALA A 11 6.64 -12.75 36.41
C ALA A 11 7.41 -11.87 35.40
N ALA A 12 8.75 -11.93 35.40
CA ALA A 12 9.59 -11.14 34.52
C ALA A 12 9.52 -11.68 33.08
N GLY A 13 9.63 -13.00 32.93
CA GLY A 13 9.51 -13.66 31.61
C GLY A 13 8.13 -13.45 30.99
N LEU A 14 7.06 -13.54 31.79
CA LEU A 14 5.69 -13.28 31.30
C LEU A 14 5.51 -11.83 30.85
N GLN A 15 6.06 -10.85 31.58
CA GLN A 15 5.98 -9.44 31.18
C GLN A 15 6.69 -9.18 29.86
N ILE A 16 7.89 -9.73 29.66
CA ILE A 16 8.65 -9.61 28.41
C ILE A 16 7.87 -10.27 27.28
N ALA A 17 7.38 -11.49 27.46
CA ALA A 17 6.60 -12.22 26.48
C ALA A 17 5.31 -11.48 26.09
N THR A 18 4.63 -10.85 27.03
CA THR A 18 3.43 -10.04 26.79
C THR A 18 3.75 -8.83 25.89
N ARG A 19 4.87 -8.13 26.17
CA ARG A 19 5.32 -7.00 25.31
C ARG A 19 5.71 -7.48 23.91
N LEU A 20 6.45 -8.58 23.78
CA LEU A 20 6.80 -9.17 22.50
C LEU A 20 5.55 -9.60 21.71
N ASN A 21 4.56 -10.16 22.40
CA ASN A 21 3.29 -10.53 21.77
C ASN A 21 2.51 -9.31 21.27
N ALA A 22 2.45 -8.23 22.05
CA ALA A 22 1.83 -6.98 21.64
C ALA A 22 2.56 -6.38 20.41
N GLN A 23 3.90 -6.41 20.42
CA GLN A 23 4.72 -5.94 19.30
C GLN A 23 4.51 -6.80 18.04
N SER A 24 4.51 -8.14 18.15
CA SER A 24 4.24 -9.04 17.01
C SER A 24 2.86 -8.81 16.40
N ARG A 25 1.84 -8.64 17.26
CA ARG A 25 0.48 -8.32 16.78
C ARG A 25 0.42 -6.95 16.11
N GLY A 26 1.08 -5.94 16.66
CA GLY A 26 1.18 -4.61 16.10
C GLY A 26 1.85 -4.63 14.71
N MET A 27 2.96 -5.37 14.57
CA MET A 27 3.62 -5.57 13.28
C MET A 27 2.71 -6.27 12.27
N GLY A 28 1.90 -7.25 12.69
CA GLY A 28 0.91 -7.89 11.84
C GLY A 28 -0.18 -6.93 11.32
N VAL A 29 -0.59 -5.96 12.14
CA VAL A 29 -1.51 -4.88 11.70
C VAL A 29 -0.79 -3.93 10.74
N ALA A 30 0.45 -3.52 11.07
CA ALA A 30 1.25 -2.64 10.24
C ALA A 30 1.51 -3.24 8.83
N MET A 31 1.72 -4.55 8.72
CA MET A 31 1.84 -5.22 7.43
C MET A 31 0.55 -5.10 6.59
N ARG A 32 -0.63 -5.24 7.20
CA ARG A 32 -1.90 -5.02 6.49
C ARG A 32 -2.06 -3.57 6.05
N ASN A 33 -1.79 -2.62 6.94
CA ASN A 33 -1.82 -1.20 6.61
C ASN A 33 -0.87 -0.86 5.45
N THR A 34 0.31 -1.47 5.43
CA THR A 34 1.30 -1.31 4.35
C THR A 34 0.76 -1.87 3.03
N SER A 35 0.09 -3.02 3.06
CA SER A 35 -0.56 -3.60 1.87
C SER A 35 -1.70 -2.74 1.35
N ASP A 36 -2.51 -2.17 2.24
CA ASP A 36 -3.59 -1.24 1.88
C ASP A 36 -3.02 0.05 1.27
N ALA A 37 -1.92 0.58 1.84
CA ALA A 37 -1.22 1.74 1.31
C ALA A 37 -0.65 1.47 -0.10
N VAL A 38 -0.06 0.30 -0.34
CA VAL A 38 0.41 -0.11 -1.66
C VAL A 38 -0.76 -0.17 -2.65
N SER A 39 -1.88 -0.76 -2.27
CA SER A 39 -3.07 -0.86 -3.12
C SER A 39 -3.66 0.51 -3.47
N LEU A 40 -3.67 1.43 -2.52
CA LEU A 40 -4.09 2.83 -2.72
C LEU A 40 -3.20 3.52 -3.75
N LEU A 41 -1.87 3.43 -3.58
CA LEU A 41 -0.91 4.07 -4.49
C LEU A 41 -0.90 3.42 -5.88
N GLN A 42 -1.10 2.10 -5.98
CA GLN A 42 -1.23 1.40 -7.27
C GLN A 42 -2.49 1.80 -8.01
N THR A 43 -3.61 2.01 -7.31
CA THR A 43 -4.84 2.53 -7.93
C THR A 43 -4.62 3.93 -8.51
N ALA A 44 -3.92 4.78 -7.76
CA ALA A 44 -3.55 6.11 -8.22
C ALA A 44 -2.59 6.06 -9.43
N GLU A 45 -1.55 5.22 -9.38
CA GLU A 45 -0.60 5.04 -10.47
C GLU A 45 -1.29 4.54 -11.75
N GLY A 46 -2.25 3.61 -11.61
CA GLY A 46 -3.03 3.11 -12.74
C GLY A 46 -3.77 4.23 -13.46
N ALA A 47 -4.45 5.11 -12.72
CA ALA A 47 -5.12 6.28 -13.31
C ALA A 47 -4.13 7.21 -14.03
N PHE A 48 -2.96 7.46 -13.46
CA PHE A 48 -1.93 8.29 -14.09
C PHE A 48 -1.29 7.62 -15.31
N ASN A 49 -1.29 6.29 -15.39
CA ASN A 49 -0.87 5.58 -16.59
C ASN A 49 -1.84 5.85 -17.76
N GLU A 50 -3.15 5.69 -17.52
CA GLU A 50 -4.18 6.02 -18.53
C GLU A 50 -4.12 7.49 -18.95
N MET A 51 -3.92 8.41 -18.00
CA MET A 51 -3.73 9.83 -18.31
C MET A 51 -2.51 10.06 -19.20
N THR A 52 -1.40 9.33 -18.98
CA THR A 52 -0.22 9.41 -19.84
C THR A 52 -0.56 9.05 -21.28
N ASP A 53 -1.28 7.95 -21.51
CA ASP A 53 -1.65 7.48 -22.84
C ASP A 53 -2.58 8.47 -23.54
N ILE A 54 -3.54 9.04 -22.82
CA ILE A 54 -4.45 10.06 -23.34
C ILE A 54 -3.68 11.32 -23.74
N VAL A 55 -2.80 11.85 -22.85
CA VAL A 55 -2.04 13.07 -23.16
C VAL A 55 -1.06 12.85 -24.33
N GLN A 56 -0.49 11.64 -24.47
CA GLN A 56 0.28 11.30 -25.66
C GLN A 56 -0.58 11.35 -26.94
N ARG A 57 -1.79 10.79 -26.91
CA ARG A 57 -2.72 10.88 -28.03
C ARG A 57 -3.10 12.32 -28.35
N MET A 58 -3.34 13.14 -27.32
CA MET A 58 -3.61 14.58 -27.50
C MET A 58 -2.42 15.29 -28.15
N LYS A 59 -1.19 14.93 -27.79
CA LYS A 59 0.03 15.46 -28.40
C LYS A 59 0.17 15.05 -29.88
N ASP A 60 -0.20 13.81 -30.21
CA ASP A 60 -0.22 13.36 -31.62
C ASP A 60 -1.22 14.19 -32.46
N LEU A 61 -2.41 14.45 -31.91
CA LEU A 61 -3.42 15.29 -32.55
C LEU A 61 -2.94 16.74 -32.73
N ALA A 62 -2.32 17.31 -31.70
CA ALA A 62 -1.75 18.66 -31.80
C ALA A 62 -0.61 18.73 -32.81
N THR A 63 0.24 17.70 -32.87
CA THR A 63 1.31 17.61 -33.88
C THR A 63 0.74 17.45 -35.28
N GLN A 64 -0.29 16.65 -35.46
CA GLN A 64 -1.00 16.54 -36.76
C GLN A 64 -1.67 17.86 -37.10
N GLY A 65 -2.33 18.53 -36.15
CA GLY A 65 -2.96 19.83 -36.34
C GLY A 65 -1.99 20.93 -36.73
N ALA A 66 -0.77 20.90 -36.21
CA ALA A 66 0.28 21.87 -36.52
C ALA A 66 0.76 21.83 -37.99
N ASN A 67 0.40 20.78 -38.75
CA ASN A 67 0.80 20.66 -40.14
C ASN A 67 -0.01 21.63 -41.04
N GLY A 68 0.68 22.52 -41.75
CA GLY A 68 0.10 23.52 -42.61
C GLY A 68 -0.63 22.98 -43.85
N THR A 69 -0.68 21.67 -44.03
CA THR A 69 -1.47 21.04 -45.14
C THR A 69 -2.94 20.81 -44.78
N ASN A 70 -3.29 20.98 -43.48
CA ASN A 70 -4.65 20.79 -43.01
C ASN A 70 -5.56 21.95 -43.46
N SER A 71 -6.78 21.60 -43.88
CA SER A 71 -7.83 22.58 -44.07
C SER A 71 -8.48 23.01 -42.76
N GLY A 72 -9.24 24.11 -42.73
CA GLY A 72 -9.99 24.52 -41.54
C GLY A 72 -10.93 23.44 -41.02
N ALA A 73 -11.57 22.66 -41.92
CA ALA A 73 -12.42 21.54 -41.51
C ALA A 73 -11.62 20.38 -40.88
N ASP A 74 -10.38 20.14 -41.31
CA ASP A 74 -9.53 19.10 -40.76
C ASP A 74 -9.09 19.47 -39.33
N VAL A 75 -8.63 20.72 -39.08
CA VAL A 75 -8.21 21.16 -37.76
C VAL A 75 -9.38 21.18 -36.78
N ILE A 76 -10.59 21.52 -37.17
CA ILE A 76 -11.80 21.44 -36.35
C ILE A 76 -12.11 19.98 -35.99
N SER A 77 -11.95 19.04 -36.94
CA SER A 77 -12.17 17.61 -36.65
C SER A 77 -11.15 17.08 -35.63
N LEU A 78 -9.88 17.51 -35.76
CA LEU A 78 -8.83 17.17 -34.77
C LEU A 78 -9.11 17.80 -33.40
N GLN A 79 -9.59 19.06 -33.37
CA GLN A 79 -9.99 19.71 -32.11
C GLN A 79 -11.13 18.95 -31.42
N ALA A 80 -12.13 18.48 -32.17
CA ALA A 80 -13.24 17.72 -31.58
C ALA A 80 -12.78 16.42 -30.93
N GLU A 81 -11.83 15.69 -31.52
CA GLU A 81 -11.24 14.51 -30.87
C GLU A 81 -10.41 14.92 -29.65
N TYR A 82 -9.65 15.99 -29.72
CA TYR A 82 -8.86 16.54 -28.62
C TYR A 82 -9.73 16.92 -27.44
N ASP A 83 -10.87 17.57 -27.67
CA ASP A 83 -11.83 17.96 -26.65
C ASP A 83 -12.43 16.76 -25.92
N GLU A 84 -12.78 15.69 -26.64
CA GLU A 84 -13.30 14.46 -26.00
C GLU A 84 -12.24 13.79 -25.13
N LEU A 85 -10.97 13.80 -25.53
CA LEU A 85 -9.87 13.32 -24.72
C LEU A 85 -9.64 14.19 -23.46
N GLY A 86 -9.80 15.51 -23.57
CA GLY A 86 -9.77 16.43 -22.43
C GLY A 86 -10.88 16.13 -21.43
N LYS A 87 -12.10 15.87 -21.89
CA LYS A 87 -13.21 15.44 -21.02
C LYS A 87 -12.94 14.10 -20.36
N GLU A 88 -12.29 13.16 -21.03
CA GLU A 88 -11.93 11.88 -20.42
C GLU A 88 -10.86 12.04 -19.33
N LEU A 89 -9.87 12.92 -19.52
CA LEU A 89 -8.92 13.28 -18.44
C LEU A 89 -9.64 13.87 -17.23
N ASN A 90 -10.61 14.77 -17.46
CA ASN A 90 -11.45 15.33 -16.39
C ASN A 90 -12.23 14.22 -15.67
N ASN A 91 -12.78 13.27 -16.42
CA ASN A 91 -13.51 12.12 -15.88
C ASN A 91 -12.61 11.24 -15.00
N ILE A 92 -11.38 10.94 -15.44
CA ILE A 92 -10.43 10.15 -14.68
C ILE A 92 -10.08 10.84 -13.33
N ILE A 93 -9.75 12.13 -13.35
CA ILE A 93 -9.41 12.90 -12.15
C ILE A 93 -10.58 12.94 -11.17
N LYS A 94 -11.80 13.17 -11.63
CA LYS A 94 -12.99 13.28 -10.78
C LYS A 94 -13.47 11.96 -10.22
N ASN A 95 -13.33 10.87 -10.96
CA ASN A 95 -13.96 9.60 -10.64
C ASN A 95 -13.02 8.51 -10.13
N THR A 96 -11.69 8.75 -10.11
CA THR A 96 -10.77 7.79 -9.50
C THR A 96 -10.95 7.75 -7.99
N ARG A 97 -11.38 6.60 -7.49
CA ARG A 97 -11.73 6.39 -6.07
C ARG A 97 -11.05 5.15 -5.52
N TYR A 98 -10.78 5.20 -4.21
CA TYR A 98 -10.33 4.04 -3.45
C TYR A 98 -11.15 3.96 -2.15
N ALA A 99 -11.73 2.79 -1.88
CA ALA A 99 -12.59 2.55 -0.72
C ALA A 99 -13.73 3.59 -0.55
N GLY A 100 -14.25 4.13 -1.67
CA GLY A 100 -15.32 5.13 -1.69
C GLY A 100 -14.85 6.59 -1.60
N GLU A 101 -13.58 6.84 -1.27
CA GLU A 101 -13.01 8.19 -1.24
C GLU A 101 -12.38 8.57 -2.58
N SER A 102 -12.60 9.80 -3.02
CA SER A 102 -11.97 10.35 -4.22
C SER A 102 -10.50 10.67 -3.96
N LEU A 103 -9.64 10.29 -4.90
CA LEU A 103 -8.18 10.40 -4.71
C LEU A 103 -7.63 11.77 -5.11
N PHE A 104 -8.10 12.35 -6.23
CA PHE A 104 -7.49 13.52 -6.86
C PHE A 104 -8.40 14.76 -6.88
N SER A 105 -9.69 14.59 -6.64
CA SER A 105 -10.69 15.66 -6.74
C SER A 105 -11.82 15.41 -5.74
N ASP A 106 -12.53 16.44 -5.35
CA ASP A 106 -13.79 16.33 -4.60
C ASP A 106 -15.02 16.13 -5.51
N GLY A 107 -14.79 15.99 -6.82
CA GLY A 107 -15.81 15.91 -7.86
C GLY A 107 -16.10 17.25 -8.56
N THR A 108 -15.52 18.36 -8.09
CA THR A 108 -15.66 19.70 -8.67
C THR A 108 -14.34 20.24 -9.21
N ALA A 109 -13.33 20.35 -8.36
CA ALA A 109 -12.02 20.86 -8.73
C ALA A 109 -11.20 19.81 -9.50
N VAL A 110 -10.49 20.24 -10.54
CA VAL A 110 -9.60 19.40 -11.38
C VAL A 110 -8.16 19.88 -11.34
N ASP A 111 -7.89 20.92 -10.55
CA ASP A 111 -6.58 21.55 -10.41
C ASP A 111 -5.66 20.85 -9.38
N GLY A 112 -6.09 19.71 -8.83
CA GLY A 112 -5.33 18.98 -7.82
C GLY A 112 -5.40 19.57 -6.41
N SER A 113 -6.23 20.60 -6.18
CA SER A 113 -6.38 21.25 -4.87
C SER A 113 -7.27 20.47 -3.91
N ALA A 114 -7.97 19.44 -4.39
CA ALA A 114 -8.93 18.65 -3.64
C ALA A 114 -8.67 17.15 -3.77
N GLY A 115 -9.39 16.35 -2.98
CA GLY A 115 -9.20 14.89 -2.93
C GLY A 115 -8.21 14.44 -1.86
N LYS A 116 -8.06 13.13 -1.72
CA LYS A 116 -7.24 12.53 -0.65
C LYS A 116 -5.76 12.89 -0.74
N PHE A 117 -5.22 13.02 -1.96
CA PHE A 117 -3.81 13.35 -2.19
C PHE A 117 -3.50 14.85 -2.25
N ALA A 118 -4.50 15.72 -2.11
CA ALA A 118 -4.27 17.15 -1.94
C ALA A 118 -3.56 17.50 -0.61
N ALA A 119 -3.74 16.65 0.40
CA ALA A 119 -3.04 16.70 1.68
C ALA A 119 -2.10 15.52 1.84
N ASP A 120 -1.21 15.61 2.84
CA ASP A 120 -0.34 14.49 3.20
C ASP A 120 -1.14 13.30 3.71
N VAL A 121 -0.93 12.14 3.10
CA VAL A 121 -1.51 10.87 3.54
C VAL A 121 -0.49 10.13 4.39
N THR A 122 -0.81 9.93 5.66
CA THR A 122 0.06 9.24 6.62
C THR A 122 -0.34 7.78 6.76
N PHE A 123 0.60 6.88 6.53
CA PHE A 123 0.44 5.44 6.72
C PHE A 123 1.11 5.00 8.02
N GLN A 124 0.40 4.26 8.86
CA GLN A 124 0.96 3.62 10.06
C GLN A 124 1.64 2.31 9.65
N ILE A 125 2.96 2.34 9.54
CA ILE A 125 3.80 1.25 9.01
C ILE A 125 4.56 0.47 10.09
N GLY A 126 4.24 0.69 11.36
CA GLY A 126 4.86 0.00 12.50
C GLY A 126 3.94 -0.12 13.70
N ALA A 127 4.44 -0.78 14.75
CA ALA A 127 3.69 -1.04 15.97
C ALA A 127 3.67 0.16 16.94
N SER A 128 4.54 1.16 16.74
CA SER A 128 4.68 2.35 17.58
C SER A 128 4.10 3.58 16.89
N GLU A 129 3.61 4.54 17.65
CA GLU A 129 3.02 5.79 17.14
C GLU A 129 3.94 6.56 16.17
N SER A 130 5.25 6.55 16.44
CA SER A 130 6.25 7.25 15.62
C SER A 130 6.61 6.54 14.31
N GLU A 131 6.19 5.28 14.14
CA GLU A 131 6.51 4.47 12.97
C GLU A 131 5.49 4.70 11.85
N THR A 132 5.55 5.90 11.27
CA THR A 132 4.68 6.34 10.17
C THR A 132 5.46 6.65 8.91
N MET A 133 4.79 6.57 7.76
CA MET A 133 5.29 7.06 6.48
C MET A 133 4.27 8.01 5.88
N ALA A 134 4.66 9.24 5.64
CA ALA A 134 3.84 10.22 4.93
C ALA A 134 4.10 10.15 3.43
N PHE A 135 3.03 10.22 2.66
CA PHE A 135 3.04 10.49 1.23
C PHE A 135 2.58 11.92 1.01
N SER A 136 3.47 12.78 0.53
CA SER A 136 3.24 14.21 0.29
C SER A 136 3.16 14.45 -1.23
N GLY A 137 2.00 14.20 -1.81
CA GLY A 137 1.77 14.33 -3.26
C GLY A 137 1.05 15.61 -3.68
N GLY A 138 0.53 16.41 -2.73
CA GLY A 138 -0.39 17.51 -3.02
C GLY A 138 0.20 18.58 -3.94
N THR A 139 1.45 18.99 -3.72
CA THR A 139 2.14 19.98 -4.59
C THR A 139 2.30 19.45 -6.01
N GLN A 140 2.70 18.17 -6.17
CA GLN A 140 2.88 17.58 -7.49
C GLN A 140 1.55 17.36 -8.20
N LEU A 141 0.50 16.98 -7.46
CA LEU A 141 -0.86 16.86 -7.99
C LEU A 141 -1.37 18.22 -8.50
N GLY A 142 -1.11 19.30 -7.74
CA GLY A 142 -1.42 20.68 -8.15
C GLY A 142 -0.69 21.08 -9.44
N ASN A 143 0.59 20.72 -9.58
CA ASN A 143 1.34 20.97 -10.81
C ASN A 143 0.75 20.22 -12.02
N VAL A 144 0.36 18.96 -11.84
CA VAL A 144 -0.32 18.17 -12.87
C VAL A 144 -1.64 18.82 -13.26
N GLY A 145 -2.48 19.21 -12.29
CA GLY A 145 -3.74 19.88 -12.53
C GLY A 145 -3.57 21.19 -13.30
N ALA A 146 -2.63 22.04 -12.87
CA ALA A 146 -2.33 23.29 -13.54
C ALA A 146 -1.82 23.10 -14.98
N ALA A 147 -0.95 22.11 -15.20
CA ALA A 147 -0.44 21.79 -16.55
C ALA A 147 -1.55 21.29 -17.47
N LEU A 148 -2.48 20.46 -16.99
CA LEU A 148 -3.61 19.96 -17.76
C LEU A 148 -4.64 21.05 -18.05
N VAL A 149 -4.94 21.93 -17.09
CA VAL A 149 -5.79 23.11 -17.29
C VAL A 149 -5.21 24.03 -18.35
N ALA A 150 -3.90 24.25 -18.34
CA ALA A 150 -3.23 25.07 -19.36
C ALA A 150 -3.23 24.40 -20.74
N ALA A 151 -3.22 23.07 -20.79
CA ALA A 151 -3.15 22.30 -22.03
C ALA A 151 -4.52 22.03 -22.66
N SER A 152 -5.63 22.06 -21.91
CA SER A 152 -6.95 21.70 -22.42
C SER A 152 -8.08 22.42 -21.70
N LYS A 153 -8.84 23.22 -22.42
CA LYS A 153 -10.05 23.88 -21.94
C LYS A 153 -11.15 22.87 -21.59
N SER A 154 -11.26 21.85 -22.41
CA SER A 154 -12.22 20.76 -22.17
C SER A 154 -11.92 19.95 -20.90
N TYR A 155 -10.65 19.88 -20.49
CA TYR A 155 -10.26 19.35 -19.19
C TYR A 155 -10.72 20.26 -18.05
N GLU A 156 -10.54 21.58 -18.18
CA GLU A 156 -10.86 22.56 -17.14
C GLU A 156 -12.37 22.59 -16.84
N ASP A 157 -13.21 22.80 -17.84
CA ASP A 157 -14.64 23.07 -17.67
C ASP A 157 -15.58 22.29 -18.62
N GLY A 158 -15.02 21.41 -19.47
CA GLY A 158 -15.78 20.60 -20.44
C GLY A 158 -16.24 21.36 -21.67
N SER A 159 -15.85 22.63 -21.84
CA SER A 159 -16.20 23.42 -23.02
C SER A 159 -15.27 23.09 -24.19
N VAL A 160 -15.69 23.48 -25.38
CA VAL A 160 -14.86 23.37 -26.61
C VAL A 160 -13.67 24.32 -26.46
N GLY A 161 -12.48 23.80 -26.71
CA GLY A 161 -11.23 24.56 -26.67
C GLY A 161 -10.82 25.09 -28.06
N GLU A 162 -9.70 25.79 -28.07
CA GLU A 162 -9.09 26.37 -29.27
C GLU A 162 -7.60 25.96 -29.36
N GLU A 163 -7.25 24.80 -28.82
CA GLU A 163 -5.86 24.33 -28.71
C GLU A 163 -5.25 23.91 -30.07
N ILE A 164 -6.08 23.37 -30.96
CA ILE A 164 -5.67 22.95 -32.31
C ILE A 164 -6.30 23.88 -33.36
N ALA A 165 -7.61 24.11 -33.26
CA ALA A 165 -8.35 25.02 -34.15
C ALA A 165 -8.65 26.30 -33.38
N ASP A 166 -8.19 27.45 -33.90
CA ASP A 166 -8.39 28.78 -33.29
C ASP A 166 -9.78 29.37 -33.56
N SER A 167 -10.64 28.66 -34.24
CA SER A 167 -12.04 29.04 -34.56
C SER A 167 -12.90 27.79 -34.80
N ALA A 168 -14.17 27.89 -34.45
CA ALA A 168 -15.16 26.87 -34.78
C ALA A 168 -15.71 26.98 -36.20
N ASP A 169 -15.42 28.05 -36.95
CA ASP A 169 -15.84 28.26 -38.35
C ASP A 169 -14.80 27.70 -39.31
N PRO A 170 -15.13 26.67 -40.13
CA PRO A 170 -14.19 26.08 -41.10
C PRO A 170 -13.61 27.07 -42.13
N ALA A 171 -14.29 28.20 -42.34
CA ALA A 171 -13.83 29.22 -43.30
C ALA A 171 -12.71 30.11 -42.69
N THR A 172 -12.62 30.18 -41.37
CA THR A 172 -11.64 31.05 -40.65
C THR A 172 -10.70 30.27 -39.78
N ALA A 173 -10.99 28.97 -39.45
CA ALA A 173 -10.18 28.16 -38.60
C ALA A 173 -8.76 27.98 -39.16
N THR A 174 -7.77 28.23 -38.28
CA THR A 174 -6.35 27.97 -38.52
C THR A 174 -5.76 27.10 -37.40
N ASN A 175 -4.54 26.62 -37.58
CA ASN A 175 -3.81 25.83 -36.64
C ASN A 175 -2.78 26.66 -35.80
N ALA A 176 -3.04 27.94 -35.62
CA ALA A 176 -2.08 28.87 -35.02
C ALA A 176 -1.66 28.44 -33.59
N ASN A 177 -2.56 27.83 -32.83
CA ASN A 177 -2.33 27.43 -31.46
C ASN A 177 -1.69 26.04 -31.32
N ALA A 178 -1.78 25.19 -32.32
CA ALA A 178 -1.36 23.78 -32.22
C ALA A 178 0.12 23.60 -31.79
N GLY A 179 1.02 24.47 -32.28
CA GLY A 179 2.43 24.45 -31.89
C GLY A 179 2.68 24.76 -30.41
N ALA A 180 1.95 25.74 -29.86
CA ALA A 180 2.04 26.07 -28.42
C ALA A 180 1.46 24.93 -27.57
N THR A 181 0.38 24.33 -27.99
CA THR A 181 -0.29 23.21 -27.32
C THR A 181 0.63 21.99 -27.19
N ILE A 182 1.48 21.70 -28.19
CA ILE A 182 2.49 20.63 -28.09
C ILE A 182 3.40 20.86 -26.87
N THR A 183 3.87 22.09 -26.64
CA THR A 183 4.75 22.42 -25.53
C THR A 183 4.02 22.30 -24.18
N LEU A 184 2.76 22.70 -24.11
CA LEU A 184 1.94 22.55 -22.91
C LEU A 184 1.71 21.07 -22.57
N LEU A 185 1.44 20.23 -23.57
CA LEU A 185 1.28 18.78 -23.38
C LEU A 185 2.59 18.10 -22.98
N GLU A 186 3.75 18.56 -23.46
CA GLU A 186 5.06 18.09 -22.97
C GLU A 186 5.26 18.41 -21.49
N THR A 187 4.87 19.62 -21.08
CA THR A 187 4.90 20.00 -19.67
C THR A 187 3.98 19.10 -18.83
N ALA A 188 2.74 18.87 -19.30
CA ALA A 188 1.80 17.96 -18.63
C ALA A 188 2.34 16.53 -18.51
N LEU A 189 2.95 16.00 -19.58
CA LEU A 189 3.59 14.67 -19.54
C LEU A 189 4.74 14.59 -18.53
N ASN A 190 5.54 15.64 -18.40
CA ASN A 190 6.64 15.71 -17.42
C ASN A 190 6.10 15.72 -15.98
N GLU A 191 5.04 16.50 -15.70
CA GLU A 191 4.43 16.57 -14.36
C GLU A 191 3.74 15.23 -14.00
N ILE A 192 3.02 14.62 -14.95
CA ILE A 192 2.44 13.28 -14.80
C ILE A 192 3.54 12.25 -14.52
N GLY A 193 4.64 12.29 -15.28
CA GLY A 193 5.79 11.41 -15.09
C GLY A 193 6.42 11.55 -13.71
N SER A 194 6.56 12.80 -13.23
CA SER A 194 7.07 13.10 -11.89
C SER A 194 6.16 12.54 -10.79
N MET A 195 4.84 12.68 -10.94
CA MET A 195 3.87 12.12 -9.99
C MET A 195 3.92 10.58 -9.97
N ARG A 196 3.99 9.93 -11.13
CA ARG A 196 4.16 8.48 -11.24
C ARG A 196 5.45 8.00 -10.59
N ALA A 197 6.55 8.73 -10.76
CA ALA A 197 7.82 8.41 -10.11
C ALA A 197 7.70 8.48 -8.57
N GLN A 198 6.95 9.44 -8.03
CA GLN A 198 6.67 9.52 -6.59
C GLN A 198 5.83 8.32 -6.11
N PHE A 199 4.78 7.92 -6.84
CA PHE A 199 4.02 6.72 -6.50
C PHE A 199 4.91 5.48 -6.49
N GLY A 200 5.68 5.25 -7.55
CA GLY A 200 6.58 4.10 -7.67
C GLY A 200 7.64 4.05 -6.56
N ALA A 201 8.27 5.18 -6.24
CA ALA A 201 9.24 5.27 -5.16
C ALA A 201 8.63 4.92 -3.80
N ASN A 202 7.43 5.40 -3.50
CA ASN A 202 6.74 5.11 -2.24
C ASN A 202 6.22 3.67 -2.17
N ILE A 203 5.74 3.10 -3.27
CA ILE A 203 5.38 1.68 -3.36
C ILE A 203 6.61 0.81 -3.05
N ASN A 204 7.77 1.11 -3.63
CA ASN A 204 9.01 0.38 -3.34
C ASN A 204 9.42 0.50 -1.86
N ARG A 205 9.32 1.69 -1.27
CA ARG A 205 9.58 1.90 0.16
C ARG A 205 8.64 1.07 1.04
N LEU A 206 7.35 1.06 0.72
CA LEU A 206 6.35 0.26 1.44
C LEU A 206 6.63 -1.24 1.34
N ASN A 207 7.02 -1.74 0.16
CA ASN A 207 7.39 -3.14 -0.03
C ASN A 207 8.62 -3.52 0.81
N HIS A 208 9.65 -2.68 0.87
CA HIS A 208 10.80 -2.89 1.74
C HIS A 208 10.40 -2.88 3.23
N THR A 209 9.50 -1.98 3.61
CA THR A 209 8.96 -1.92 4.98
C THR A 209 8.19 -3.19 5.32
N ALA A 210 7.34 -3.69 4.43
CA ALA A 210 6.60 -4.94 4.62
C ALA A 210 7.54 -6.14 4.85
N ASN A 211 8.59 -6.26 4.04
CA ASN A 211 9.60 -7.31 4.18
C ASN A 211 10.36 -7.21 5.51
N ASN A 212 10.73 -5.98 5.93
CA ASN A 212 11.39 -5.76 7.22
C ASN A 212 10.47 -6.10 8.39
N LEU A 213 9.19 -5.70 8.34
CA LEU A 213 8.19 -6.04 9.35
C LEU A 213 7.98 -7.54 9.47
N ALA A 214 7.97 -8.28 8.36
CA ALA A 214 7.88 -9.73 8.38
C ALA A 214 9.06 -10.36 9.12
N ASN A 215 10.30 -9.96 8.79
CA ASN A 215 11.50 -10.44 9.46
C ASN A 215 11.51 -10.08 10.96
N MET A 216 11.11 -8.85 11.32
CA MET A 216 11.03 -8.42 12.72
C MET A 216 9.97 -9.20 13.48
N LYS A 217 8.82 -9.46 12.87
CA LYS A 217 7.73 -10.26 13.45
C LYS A 217 8.20 -11.68 13.74
N ASP A 218 8.82 -12.35 12.76
CA ASP A 218 9.33 -13.71 12.92
C ASP A 218 10.38 -13.80 14.02
N ASN A 219 11.33 -12.86 14.07
CA ASN A 219 12.34 -12.78 15.14
C ASN A 219 11.70 -12.54 16.50
N THR A 220 10.67 -11.70 16.57
CA THR A 220 9.94 -11.41 17.83
C THR A 220 9.15 -12.64 18.30
N GLU A 221 8.54 -13.37 17.38
CA GLU A 221 7.83 -14.63 17.71
C GLU A 221 8.82 -15.72 18.17
N MET A 222 9.97 -15.85 17.52
CA MET A 222 11.03 -16.76 17.97
C MET A 222 11.56 -16.38 19.37
N ALA A 223 11.76 -15.09 19.63
CA ALA A 223 12.19 -14.61 20.96
C ALA A 223 11.13 -14.90 22.04
N LYS A 224 9.85 -14.68 21.72
CA LYS A 224 8.72 -15.03 22.59
C LYS A 224 8.69 -16.53 22.86
N GLY A 225 8.86 -17.36 21.83
CA GLY A 225 8.88 -18.82 21.96
C GLY A 225 10.01 -19.29 22.89
N ARG A 226 11.23 -18.77 22.76
CA ARG A 226 12.35 -19.10 23.65
C ARG A 226 12.08 -18.78 25.12
N ILE A 227 11.25 -17.77 25.39
CA ILE A 227 10.87 -17.40 26.76
C ILE A 227 9.74 -18.29 27.27
N MET A 228 8.71 -18.50 26.45
CA MET A 228 7.45 -19.12 26.86
C MET A 228 7.40 -20.64 26.69
N ASP A 229 8.10 -21.17 25.68
CA ASP A 229 7.96 -22.58 25.30
C ASP A 229 8.83 -23.49 26.16
N ALA A 230 8.33 -24.69 26.45
CA ALA A 230 9.07 -25.74 27.10
C ALA A 230 9.92 -26.50 26.06
N ASP A 231 11.12 -26.90 26.47
CA ASP A 231 11.96 -27.81 25.68
C ASP A 231 11.31 -29.20 25.72
N PHE A 232 10.75 -29.60 24.59
CA PHE A 232 10.05 -30.88 24.46
C PHE A 232 10.96 -32.10 24.75
N ALA A 233 12.23 -32.05 24.40
CA ALA A 233 13.15 -33.14 24.65
C ALA A 233 13.42 -33.30 26.16
N LYS A 234 13.61 -32.18 26.86
CA LYS A 234 13.79 -32.15 28.29
C LYS A 234 12.54 -32.62 29.05
N GLU A 235 11.37 -32.16 28.60
CA GLU A 235 10.11 -32.54 29.25
C GLU A 235 9.75 -34.03 29.00
N SER A 236 10.01 -34.55 27.79
CA SER A 236 9.87 -35.97 27.47
C SER A 236 10.82 -36.84 28.33
N ALA A 237 12.06 -36.40 28.50
CA ALA A 237 13.01 -37.10 29.38
C ALA A 237 12.54 -37.09 30.83
N ASN A 238 12.03 -35.99 31.36
CA ASN A 238 11.46 -35.88 32.70
C ASN A 238 10.22 -36.78 32.83
N MET A 239 9.32 -36.81 31.87
CA MET A 239 8.17 -37.70 31.86
C MET A 239 8.59 -39.17 31.91
N THR A 240 9.56 -39.56 31.09
CA THR A 240 10.06 -40.94 31.05
C THR A 240 10.72 -41.30 32.40
N LYS A 241 11.54 -40.42 32.96
CA LYS A 241 12.15 -40.59 34.30
C LYS A 241 11.09 -40.74 35.36
N ASN A 242 10.07 -39.89 35.40
CA ASN A 242 9.02 -39.94 36.39
C ASN A 242 8.16 -41.20 36.24
N SER A 243 7.88 -41.65 35.03
CA SER A 243 7.21 -42.89 34.73
C SER A 243 7.98 -44.13 35.22
N MET A 244 9.32 -44.13 34.98
CA MET A 244 10.22 -45.19 35.46
C MET A 244 10.30 -45.21 37.02
N LEU A 245 10.39 -44.03 37.62
CA LEU A 245 10.41 -43.92 39.10
C LEU A 245 9.08 -44.42 39.70
N MET A 246 7.95 -44.09 39.09
CA MET A 246 6.64 -44.54 39.51
C MET A 246 6.54 -46.08 39.39
N GLN A 247 6.97 -46.66 38.27
CA GLN A 247 6.96 -48.10 38.05
C GLN A 247 7.89 -48.84 39.03
N SER A 248 9.08 -48.27 39.23
CA SER A 248 10.04 -48.81 40.20
C SER A 248 9.50 -48.71 41.66
N GLY A 249 8.90 -47.56 42.01
CA GLY A 249 8.26 -47.36 43.32
C GLY A 249 7.10 -48.33 43.58
N ILE A 250 6.25 -48.57 42.65
CA ILE A 250 5.17 -49.54 42.73
C ILE A 250 5.73 -50.97 42.93
N SER A 251 6.78 -51.32 42.16
CA SER A 251 7.44 -52.62 42.29
C SER A 251 8.08 -52.81 43.68
N MET A 252 8.78 -51.80 44.18
CA MET A 252 9.38 -51.78 45.49
C MET A 252 8.32 -51.87 46.61
N LEU A 253 7.19 -51.13 46.45
CA LEU A 253 6.08 -51.18 47.38
C LEU A 253 5.41 -52.57 47.44
N LYS A 254 5.23 -53.21 46.30
CA LYS A 254 4.75 -54.59 46.23
C LYS A 254 5.71 -55.55 46.93
N GLN A 255 7.01 -55.42 46.71
CA GLN A 255 8.04 -56.26 47.32
C GLN A 255 8.12 -56.03 48.84
N ALA A 256 8.06 -54.79 49.29
CA ALA A 256 8.02 -54.45 50.72
C ALA A 256 6.75 -54.97 51.41
N GLY A 257 5.59 -54.95 50.71
CA GLY A 257 4.36 -55.48 51.24
C GLY A 257 4.33 -57.03 51.33
N GLN A 258 5.20 -57.72 50.60
CA GLN A 258 5.35 -59.18 50.71
C GLN A 258 6.29 -59.65 51.79
N MET A 259 7.16 -58.77 52.31
CA MET A 259 8.10 -59.12 53.38
C MET A 259 7.41 -59.55 54.68
N PRO A 260 6.33 -58.91 55.19
CA PRO A 260 5.64 -59.36 56.35
C PRO A 260 5.03 -60.77 56.23
N SER A 261 4.57 -61.13 55.03
CA SER A 261 4.00 -62.46 54.80
C SER A 261 5.06 -63.53 54.71
N MET A 262 6.28 -63.25 54.28
CA MET A 262 7.41 -64.16 54.34
C MET A 262 7.93 -64.39 55.78
N VAL A 263 7.96 -63.33 56.61
CA VAL A 263 8.33 -63.44 58.00
C VAL A 263 7.28 -64.25 58.79
N MET A 264 5.99 -64.09 58.44
CA MET A 264 4.90 -64.83 59.06
C MET A 264 4.96 -66.32 58.65
N GLY A 265 5.41 -66.63 57.41
CA GLY A 265 5.62 -67.99 56.93
C GLY A 265 6.88 -68.73 57.58
N LEU A 266 7.77 -67.98 58.16
CA LEU A 266 8.93 -68.51 58.87
C LEU A 266 8.71 -68.71 60.37
N LEU A 267 7.63 -68.14 60.89
CA LEU A 267 7.24 -68.21 62.32
C LEU A 267 6.09 -69.15 62.65
N GLY A 268 5.46 -69.78 61.64
CA GLY A 268 4.35 -70.69 61.84
C GLY A 268 4.55 -72.06 61.31
#